data_02bc017efc467b64929102aa6ebe1ae8
#
_entry.id   02bc017efc467b64929102aa6ebe1ae8
#
_cell.length_a   1.000
_cell.length_b   1.000
_cell.length_c   1.000
_cell.angle_alpha   90.00
_cell.angle_beta   90.00
_cell.angle_gamma   90.00
#
_symmetry.space_group_name_H-M   'P 1'
#
loop_
_entity.id
_entity.type
_entity.pdbx_description
1 polymer ?
#
loop_
_entity_poly.entity_id
_entity_poly.type
_entity_poly.pdbx_seq_one_letter_code
_entity_poly.pdbx_strand_id
1 'polypeptide(L)'
;NPSVYRNLHKTNKVSAELSGSYFSNAGVTGFGLDLSTVNISSNNLGEHNRTTVNLFADHTFKLFDQKLVVSPGIALSYFSDMSFHSFPGIDLGYNVSSNFKLYSNIGKTYRIPTYTDLYYSDRTTVGNENLNPESATSTEFGLKYNTSNFKFSTALFNRNAKNIIDYVKQSED
;
A
#
# COMPACT_ATOMS: atom_id res chain seq x y z
N ASN A 1 -8.57 33.29 22.88
CA ASN A 1 -9.86 33.03 22.24
C ASN A 1 -9.79 31.67 21.49
N PRO A 2 -10.43 30.60 22.00
CA PRO A 2 -10.29 29.25 21.42
C PRO A 2 -10.77 29.16 19.95
N SER A 3 -11.58 30.09 19.48
CA SER A 3 -12.11 30.11 18.13
C SER A 3 -11.08 30.51 17.05
N VAL A 4 -9.95 31.07 17.42
CA VAL A 4 -8.92 31.56 16.48
C VAL A 4 -8.00 30.44 15.98
N TYR A 5 -7.93 29.31 16.70
CA TYR A 5 -7.01 28.19 16.41
C TYR A 5 -7.71 26.87 16.16
N ARG A 6 -9.02 26.90 15.90
CA ARG A 6 -9.76 25.66 15.65
C ARG A 6 -9.68 25.27 14.17
N ASN A 7 -8.97 24.21 13.86
CA ASN A 7 -9.07 23.56 12.58
C ASN A 7 -10.34 22.71 12.54
N LEU A 8 -11.16 22.93 11.53
CA LEU A 8 -12.37 22.17 11.29
C LEU A 8 -12.23 21.49 9.93
N HIS A 9 -12.21 20.15 9.95
CA HIS A 9 -12.14 19.31 8.76
C HIS A 9 -13.42 18.47 8.67
N LYS A 10 -14.08 18.51 7.54
CA LYS A 10 -15.20 17.64 7.22
C LYS A 10 -14.82 16.79 6.02
N THR A 11 -14.74 15.49 6.22
CA THR A 11 -14.38 14.52 5.17
C THR A 11 -15.54 13.58 4.94
N ASN A 12 -15.94 13.43 3.67
CA ASN A 12 -16.90 12.45 3.23
C ASN A 12 -16.18 11.47 2.29
N LYS A 13 -16.34 10.17 2.53
CA LYS A 13 -15.84 9.10 1.66
C LYS A 13 -17.00 8.23 1.24
N VAL A 14 -17.09 7.97 -0.07
CA VAL A 14 -17.95 6.95 -0.65
C VAL A 14 -17.07 5.96 -1.37
N SER A 15 -17.30 4.66 -1.17
CA SER A 15 -16.55 3.60 -1.83
C SER A 15 -17.44 2.43 -2.19
N ALA A 16 -17.06 1.73 -3.27
CA ALA A 16 -17.64 0.47 -3.70
C ALA A 16 -16.50 -0.48 -4.10
N GLU A 17 -16.62 -1.74 -3.72
CA GLU A 17 -15.66 -2.78 -4.04
C GLU A 17 -16.39 -3.98 -4.64
N LEU A 18 -15.77 -4.57 -5.66
CA LEU A 18 -16.17 -5.86 -6.24
C LEU A 18 -14.91 -6.73 -6.34
N SER A 19 -14.95 -7.90 -5.73
CA SER A 19 -13.83 -8.86 -5.80
C SER A 19 -14.34 -10.27 -6.03
N GLY A 20 -13.48 -11.10 -6.62
CA GLY A 20 -13.80 -12.48 -6.91
C GLY A 20 -12.56 -13.37 -6.96
N SER A 21 -12.80 -14.68 -6.86
CA SER A 21 -11.77 -15.69 -7.01
C SER A 21 -12.23 -16.76 -8.00
N TYR A 22 -11.34 -17.11 -8.93
CA TYR A 22 -11.55 -18.17 -9.90
C TYR A 22 -10.62 -19.35 -9.57
N PHE A 23 -11.20 -20.51 -9.35
CA PHE A 23 -10.50 -21.75 -9.05
C PHE A 23 -10.32 -22.58 -10.31
N SER A 24 -9.09 -23.00 -10.59
CA SER A 24 -8.74 -23.83 -11.75
C SER A 24 -7.73 -24.92 -11.35
N ASN A 25 -7.46 -25.84 -12.28
CA ASN A 25 -6.41 -26.85 -12.10
C ASN A 25 -4.99 -26.22 -12.03
N ALA A 26 -4.81 -25.01 -12.56
CA ALA A 26 -3.55 -24.28 -12.52
C ALA A 26 -3.33 -23.53 -11.19
N GLY A 27 -4.39 -23.34 -10.42
CA GLY A 27 -4.35 -22.61 -9.15
C GLY A 27 -5.57 -21.72 -8.93
N VAL A 28 -5.38 -20.67 -8.16
CA VAL A 28 -6.44 -19.71 -7.80
C VAL A 28 -6.06 -18.34 -8.33
N THR A 29 -6.96 -17.73 -9.11
CA THR A 29 -6.85 -16.33 -9.56
C THR A 29 -7.74 -15.45 -8.71
N GLY A 30 -7.19 -14.46 -8.03
CA GLY A 30 -7.91 -13.37 -7.39
C GLY A 30 -7.98 -12.16 -8.32
N PHE A 31 -9.08 -11.42 -8.29
CA PHE A 31 -9.20 -10.16 -9.02
C PHE A 31 -10.23 -9.25 -8.36
N GLY A 32 -10.11 -7.96 -8.58
CA GLY A 32 -11.09 -7.01 -8.06
C GLY A 32 -10.93 -5.60 -8.60
N LEU A 33 -11.99 -4.83 -8.33
CA LEU A 33 -12.13 -3.42 -8.61
C LEU A 33 -12.56 -2.70 -7.34
N ASP A 34 -11.85 -1.66 -6.95
CA ASP A 34 -12.24 -0.73 -5.91
C ASP A 34 -12.40 0.67 -6.49
N LEU A 35 -13.49 1.33 -6.17
CA LEU A 35 -13.82 2.70 -6.56
C LEU A 35 -14.05 3.50 -5.30
N SER A 36 -13.40 4.64 -5.17
CA SER A 36 -13.65 5.54 -4.04
C SER A 36 -13.54 7.01 -4.42
N THR A 37 -14.33 7.83 -3.76
CA THR A 37 -14.25 9.29 -3.85
C THR A 37 -14.19 9.85 -2.44
N VAL A 38 -13.21 10.71 -2.20
CA VAL A 38 -13.00 11.42 -0.94
C VAL A 38 -13.14 12.92 -1.21
N ASN A 39 -14.04 13.56 -0.49
CA ASN A 39 -14.21 15.01 -0.50
C ASN A 39 -13.82 15.57 0.86
N ILE A 40 -13.00 16.59 0.89
CA ILE A 40 -12.66 17.32 2.11
C ILE A 40 -13.09 18.78 1.98
N SER A 41 -13.69 19.31 3.04
CA SER A 41 -13.93 20.75 3.23
C SER A 41 -13.28 21.14 4.55
N SER A 42 -12.37 22.09 4.51
CA SER A 42 -11.54 22.46 5.65
C SER A 42 -11.24 23.96 5.63
N ASN A 43 -11.32 24.58 6.81
CA ASN A 43 -10.94 25.99 6.97
C ASN A 43 -9.41 26.22 6.89
N ASN A 44 -8.61 25.18 6.91
CA ASN A 44 -7.14 25.26 6.80
C ASN A 44 -6.61 24.65 5.49
N LEU A 45 -7.19 23.52 5.04
CA LEU A 45 -6.74 22.82 3.85
C LEU A 45 -7.49 23.25 2.58
N GLY A 46 -8.62 23.96 2.69
CA GLY A 46 -9.50 24.26 1.55
C GLY A 46 -10.46 23.13 1.20
N GLU A 47 -10.93 23.14 -0.03
CA GLU A 47 -11.87 22.14 -0.58
C GLU A 47 -11.16 21.31 -1.64
N HIS A 48 -11.09 20.01 -1.42
CA HIS A 48 -10.43 19.07 -2.35
C HIS A 48 -11.25 17.81 -2.54
N ASN A 49 -11.04 17.20 -3.71
CA ASN A 49 -11.66 15.94 -4.10
C ASN A 49 -10.58 15.02 -4.68
N ARG A 50 -10.63 13.73 -4.28
CA ARG A 50 -9.82 12.68 -4.91
C ARG A 50 -10.70 11.49 -5.24
N THR A 51 -10.76 11.15 -6.51
CA THR A 51 -11.34 9.90 -6.97
C THR A 51 -10.22 8.89 -7.23
N THR A 52 -10.41 7.68 -6.73
CA THR A 52 -9.46 6.58 -6.86
C THR A 52 -10.16 5.41 -7.54
N VAL A 53 -9.48 4.82 -8.52
CA VAL A 53 -9.89 3.57 -9.18
C VAL A 53 -8.74 2.58 -9.02
N ASN A 54 -8.99 1.45 -8.35
CA ASN A 54 -8.02 0.38 -8.19
C ASN A 54 -8.49 -0.88 -8.90
N LEU A 55 -7.64 -1.43 -9.75
CA LEU A 55 -7.79 -2.77 -10.33
C LEU A 55 -6.68 -3.65 -9.78
N PHE A 56 -7.00 -4.87 -9.36
CA PHE A 56 -5.98 -5.81 -8.93
C PHE A 56 -6.26 -7.21 -9.46
N ALA A 57 -5.18 -7.94 -9.71
CA ALA A 57 -5.21 -9.35 -10.02
C ALA A 57 -3.96 -10.04 -9.48
N ASP A 58 -4.15 -11.26 -9.01
CA ASP A 58 -3.09 -12.17 -8.62
C ASP A 58 -3.41 -13.60 -9.05
N HIS A 59 -2.40 -14.44 -9.15
CA HIS A 59 -2.59 -15.87 -9.36
C HIS A 59 -1.66 -16.69 -8.48
N THR A 60 -2.22 -17.63 -7.74
CA THR A 60 -1.46 -18.56 -6.90
C THR A 60 -1.28 -19.89 -7.62
N PHE A 61 -0.07 -20.15 -8.10
CA PHE A 61 0.36 -21.44 -8.61
C PHE A 61 0.80 -22.35 -7.49
N LYS A 62 0.35 -23.62 -7.52
CA LYS A 62 0.80 -24.70 -6.61
C LYS A 62 1.53 -25.75 -7.45
N LEU A 63 2.84 -25.80 -7.33
CA LEU A 63 3.72 -26.59 -8.16
C LEU A 63 4.35 -27.73 -7.33
N PHE A 64 4.72 -28.84 -8.01
CA PHE A 64 5.42 -29.97 -7.38
C PHE A 64 4.72 -30.52 -6.13
N ASP A 65 3.45 -30.92 -6.29
CA ASP A 65 2.61 -31.40 -5.18
C ASP A 65 2.54 -30.40 -4.01
N GLN A 66 2.38 -29.10 -4.35
CA GLN A 66 2.31 -27.99 -3.42
C GLN A 66 3.59 -27.70 -2.62
N LYS A 67 4.72 -28.29 -3.02
CA LYS A 67 6.02 -27.95 -2.42
C LYS A 67 6.42 -26.51 -2.73
N LEU A 68 6.14 -26.05 -3.94
CA LEU A 68 6.42 -24.67 -4.37
C LEU A 68 5.11 -23.94 -4.65
N VAL A 69 4.91 -22.82 -3.97
CA VAL A 69 3.80 -21.88 -4.19
C VAL A 69 4.38 -20.59 -4.74
N VAL A 70 3.86 -20.12 -5.87
CA VAL A 70 4.27 -18.87 -6.52
C VAL A 70 3.04 -18.02 -6.75
N SER A 71 3.02 -16.82 -6.20
CA SER A 71 1.87 -15.91 -6.30
C SER A 71 2.31 -14.54 -6.87
N PRO A 72 2.45 -14.39 -8.20
CA PRO A 72 2.58 -13.08 -8.81
C PRO A 72 1.26 -12.31 -8.71
N GLY A 73 1.37 -11.00 -8.51
CA GLY A 73 0.23 -10.11 -8.46
C GLY A 73 0.56 -8.71 -8.94
N ILE A 74 -0.45 -7.98 -9.37
CA ILE A 74 -0.35 -6.58 -9.73
C ILE A 74 -1.62 -5.83 -9.31
N ALA A 75 -1.43 -4.64 -8.73
CA ALA A 75 -2.51 -3.67 -8.62
C ALA A 75 -2.17 -2.45 -9.48
N LEU A 76 -3.21 -1.87 -10.08
CA LEU A 76 -3.16 -0.68 -10.91
C LEU A 76 -4.09 0.34 -10.30
N SER A 77 -3.57 1.51 -9.93
CA SER A 77 -4.35 2.56 -9.29
C SER A 77 -4.29 3.85 -10.09
N TYR A 78 -5.44 4.44 -10.32
CA TYR A 78 -5.59 5.78 -10.86
C TYR A 78 -6.09 6.71 -9.76
N PHE A 79 -5.44 7.85 -9.60
CA PHE A 79 -5.82 8.93 -8.71
C PHE A 79 -6.07 10.19 -9.55
N SER A 80 -7.23 10.83 -9.36
CA SER A 80 -7.62 12.00 -10.17
C SER A 80 -6.64 13.17 -10.08
N ASP A 81 -5.87 13.26 -9.00
CA ASP A 81 -4.90 14.32 -8.71
C ASP A 81 -3.43 13.87 -8.77
N MET A 82 -3.17 12.56 -8.86
CA MET A 82 -1.80 12.01 -8.83
C MET A 82 -1.51 11.00 -9.95
N SER A 83 -2.39 10.93 -10.97
CA SER A 83 -2.23 10.05 -12.14
C SER A 83 -2.23 8.55 -11.82
N PHE A 84 -1.52 7.77 -12.61
CA PHE A 84 -1.56 6.31 -12.64
C PHE A 84 -0.32 5.69 -11.99
N HIS A 85 -0.54 4.66 -11.16
CA HIS A 85 0.52 3.92 -10.47
C HIS A 85 0.30 2.41 -10.57
N SER A 86 1.40 1.65 -10.63
CA SER A 86 1.39 0.19 -10.66
C SER A 86 2.14 -0.39 -9.47
N PHE A 87 1.57 -1.45 -8.87
CA PHE A 87 2.06 -2.13 -7.68
C PHE A 87 2.30 -3.60 -7.97
N PRO A 88 3.36 -3.96 -8.74
CA PRO A 88 3.70 -5.35 -8.96
C PRO A 88 4.29 -5.99 -7.70
N GLY A 89 4.03 -7.28 -7.53
CA GLY A 89 4.58 -8.07 -6.46
C GLY A 89 4.60 -9.56 -6.79
N ILE A 90 5.41 -10.30 -6.07
CA ILE A 90 5.45 -11.75 -6.14
C ILE A 90 5.75 -12.33 -4.76
N ASP A 91 4.98 -13.33 -4.37
CA ASP A 91 5.22 -14.14 -3.18
C ASP A 91 5.68 -15.54 -3.59
N LEU A 92 6.67 -16.06 -2.88
CA LEU A 92 7.24 -17.40 -3.05
C LEU A 92 7.16 -18.15 -1.73
N GLY A 93 6.72 -19.38 -1.77
CA GLY A 93 6.71 -20.29 -0.62
C GLY A 93 7.22 -21.65 -1.00
N TYR A 94 8.23 -22.17 -0.28
CA TYR A 94 8.77 -23.50 -0.49
C TYR A 94 8.67 -24.36 0.77
N ASN A 95 7.87 -25.40 0.71
CA ASN A 95 7.70 -26.38 1.77
C ASN A 95 8.84 -27.40 1.70
N VAL A 96 9.88 -27.20 2.51
CA VAL A 96 11.03 -28.12 2.60
C VAL A 96 10.60 -29.46 3.21
N SER A 97 9.72 -29.39 4.23
CA SER A 97 9.07 -30.54 4.86
C SER A 97 7.67 -30.14 5.36
N SER A 98 6.94 -31.06 5.96
CA SER A 98 5.64 -30.78 6.60
C SER A 98 5.73 -29.70 7.68
N ASN A 99 6.87 -29.53 8.29
CA ASN A 99 7.09 -28.67 9.44
C ASN A 99 7.93 -27.42 9.10
N PHE A 100 8.65 -27.43 7.97
CA PHE A 100 9.60 -26.36 7.63
C PHE A 100 9.28 -25.74 6.28
N LYS A 101 9.06 -24.42 6.30
CA LYS A 101 8.75 -23.60 5.12
C LYS A 101 9.73 -22.44 5.00
N LEU A 102 10.29 -22.27 3.82
CA LEU A 102 10.95 -21.03 3.38
C LEU A 102 9.95 -20.15 2.65
N TYR A 103 10.10 -18.85 2.75
CA TYR A 103 9.30 -17.90 1.98
C TYR A 103 10.10 -16.67 1.59
N SER A 104 9.70 -16.05 0.52
CA SER A 104 10.23 -14.77 0.08
C SER A 104 9.13 -13.97 -0.57
N ASN A 105 9.18 -12.65 -0.44
CA ASN A 105 8.36 -11.73 -1.22
C ASN A 105 9.17 -10.55 -1.72
N ILE A 106 8.72 -10.00 -2.85
CA ILE A 106 9.16 -8.71 -3.35
C ILE A 106 7.95 -7.96 -3.88
N GLY A 107 7.80 -6.70 -3.49
CA GLY A 107 6.69 -5.88 -3.94
C GLY A 107 7.05 -4.40 -3.97
N LYS A 108 6.36 -3.68 -4.87
CA LYS A 108 6.44 -2.23 -4.99
C LYS A 108 5.20 -1.59 -4.37
N THR A 109 5.42 -0.56 -3.56
CA THR A 109 4.35 0.20 -2.89
C THR A 109 4.52 1.69 -3.14
N TYR A 110 3.42 2.44 -3.03
CA TYR A 110 3.42 3.91 -3.05
C TYR A 110 2.62 4.45 -1.88
N ARG A 111 2.99 5.64 -1.42
CA ARG A 111 2.17 6.48 -0.54
C ARG A 111 1.84 7.76 -1.28
N ILE A 112 0.58 7.97 -1.57
CA ILE A 112 0.10 9.21 -2.17
C ILE A 112 0.11 10.31 -1.09
N PRO A 113 0.61 11.53 -1.39
CA PRO A 113 0.57 12.64 -0.45
C PRO A 113 -0.85 12.89 0.05
N THR A 114 -0.98 13.13 1.34
CA THR A 114 -2.26 13.51 1.96
C THR A 114 -2.57 14.97 1.64
N TYR A 115 -3.82 15.39 1.83
CA TYR A 115 -4.17 16.80 1.70
C TYR A 115 -3.43 17.68 2.71
N THR A 116 -3.06 17.13 3.88
CA THR A 116 -2.23 17.83 4.86
C THR A 116 -0.81 18.04 4.31
N ASP A 117 -0.21 17.02 3.70
CA ASP A 117 1.12 17.14 3.11
C ASP A 117 1.15 18.21 2.00
N LEU A 118 0.04 18.33 1.23
CA LEU A 118 -0.05 19.22 0.08
C LEU A 118 -0.45 20.67 0.46
N TYR A 119 -1.45 20.84 1.33
CA TYR A 119 -2.18 22.10 1.45
C TYR A 119 -2.19 22.71 2.85
N TYR A 120 -1.63 22.03 3.87
CA TYR A 120 -1.59 22.58 5.21
C TYR A 120 -0.78 23.86 5.27
N SER A 121 -1.29 24.88 5.97
CA SER A 121 -0.56 26.13 6.17
C SER A 121 -0.87 26.73 7.54
N ASP A 122 0.19 26.96 8.30
CA ASP A 122 0.17 27.77 9.52
C ASP A 122 1.45 28.62 9.61
N ARG A 123 1.72 29.20 10.78
CA ARG A 123 2.87 30.09 10.98
C ARG A 123 4.23 29.39 10.86
N THR A 124 4.28 28.10 11.08
CA THR A 124 5.50 27.30 11.22
C THR A 124 5.60 26.19 10.19
N THR A 125 4.49 25.81 9.58
CA THR A 125 4.41 24.65 8.69
C THR A 125 3.64 25.00 7.43
N VAL A 126 4.24 24.73 6.28
CA VAL A 126 3.63 24.93 4.96
C VAL A 126 3.74 23.62 4.18
N GLY A 127 2.60 23.15 3.66
CA GLY A 127 2.52 22.02 2.75
C GLY A 127 3.16 22.34 1.39
N ASN A 128 3.35 21.32 0.58
CA ASN A 128 3.93 21.47 -0.75
C ASN A 128 3.06 20.75 -1.79
N GLU A 129 2.38 21.51 -2.63
CA GLU A 129 1.49 21.00 -3.69
C GLU A 129 2.24 20.22 -4.79
N ASN A 130 3.57 20.39 -4.90
CA ASN A 130 4.39 19.72 -5.90
C ASN A 130 5.00 18.39 -5.42
N LEU A 131 4.53 17.83 -4.31
CA LEU A 131 5.01 16.55 -3.81
C LEU A 131 4.66 15.41 -4.77
N ASN A 132 5.68 14.60 -5.06
CA ASN A 132 5.48 13.34 -5.77
C ASN A 132 5.14 12.23 -4.77
N PRO A 133 4.40 11.20 -5.19
CA PRO A 133 4.16 10.03 -4.35
C PRO A 133 5.46 9.37 -3.89
N GLU A 134 5.50 8.98 -2.62
CA GLU A 134 6.57 8.10 -2.14
C GLU A 134 6.45 6.75 -2.83
N SER A 135 7.58 6.13 -3.12
CA SER A 135 7.62 4.76 -3.61
C SER A 135 8.62 3.94 -2.82
N ALA A 136 8.30 2.67 -2.60
CA ALA A 136 9.24 1.75 -1.97
C ALA A 136 9.19 0.38 -2.63
N THR A 137 10.36 -0.24 -2.77
CA THR A 137 10.50 -1.66 -3.07
C THR A 137 10.88 -2.37 -1.78
N SER A 138 10.06 -3.32 -1.37
CA SER A 138 10.30 -4.15 -0.18
C SER A 138 10.61 -5.56 -0.62
N THR A 139 11.60 -6.16 0.00
CA THR A 139 11.99 -7.56 -0.19
C THR A 139 12.10 -8.21 1.17
N GLU A 140 11.53 -9.39 1.31
CA GLU A 140 11.61 -10.20 2.53
C GLU A 140 12.01 -11.63 2.16
N PHE A 141 12.84 -12.24 3.02
CA PHE A 141 13.15 -13.65 2.99
C PHE A 141 13.04 -14.19 4.42
N GLY A 142 12.31 -15.28 4.59
CA GLY A 142 12.10 -15.83 5.91
C GLY A 142 11.89 -17.34 5.93
N LEU A 143 11.86 -17.85 7.13
CA LEU A 143 11.56 -19.25 7.39
C LEU A 143 10.53 -19.40 8.51
N LYS A 144 9.75 -20.46 8.44
CA LYS A 144 8.79 -20.88 9.45
C LYS A 144 9.01 -22.36 9.78
N TYR A 145 9.07 -22.66 11.07
CA TYR A 145 9.10 -24.02 11.59
C TYR A 145 7.94 -24.23 12.54
N ASN A 146 7.07 -25.19 12.25
CA ASN A 146 5.86 -25.45 13.01
C ASN A 146 5.77 -26.94 13.35
N THR A 147 5.64 -27.25 14.64
CA THR A 147 5.27 -28.57 15.14
C THR A 147 3.99 -28.45 15.98
N SER A 148 3.47 -29.57 16.51
CA SER A 148 2.34 -29.55 17.43
C SER A 148 2.57 -28.70 18.68
N ASN A 149 3.83 -28.63 19.16
CA ASN A 149 4.17 -28.00 20.44
C ASN A 149 5.06 -26.77 20.31
N PHE A 150 5.60 -26.50 19.13
CA PHE A 150 6.55 -25.41 18.94
C PHE A 150 6.35 -24.71 17.60
N LYS A 151 6.36 -23.38 17.62
CA LYS A 151 6.31 -22.52 16.43
C LYS A 151 7.45 -21.52 16.49
N PHE A 152 8.20 -21.43 15.41
CA PHE A 152 9.28 -20.48 15.23
C PHE A 152 9.20 -19.83 13.87
N SER A 153 9.44 -18.53 13.79
CA SER A 153 9.56 -17.80 12.53
C SER A 153 10.64 -16.72 12.66
N THR A 154 11.39 -16.53 11.59
CA THR A 154 12.33 -15.42 11.46
C THR A 154 12.35 -14.94 10.02
N ALA A 155 12.66 -13.65 9.83
CA ALA A 155 12.77 -13.05 8.52
C ALA A 155 13.85 -11.97 8.50
N LEU A 156 14.44 -11.79 7.33
CA LEU A 156 15.24 -10.63 6.94
C LEU A 156 14.43 -9.83 5.94
N PHE A 157 14.39 -8.53 6.12
CA PHE A 157 13.72 -7.63 5.19
C PHE A 157 14.62 -6.47 4.80
N ASN A 158 14.41 -5.99 3.58
CA ASN A 158 15.00 -4.75 3.07
C ASN A 158 13.91 -3.90 2.45
N ARG A 159 13.96 -2.59 2.70
CA ARG A 159 13.06 -1.62 2.09
C ARG A 159 13.87 -0.45 1.54
N ASN A 160 13.77 -0.24 0.24
CA ASN A 160 14.38 0.89 -0.46
C ASN A 160 13.27 1.87 -0.86
N ALA A 161 13.26 3.04 -0.25
CA ALA A 161 12.25 4.07 -0.47
C ALA A 161 12.83 5.29 -1.20
N LYS A 162 11.98 5.94 -2.00
CA LYS A 162 12.28 7.18 -2.73
C LYS A 162 11.16 8.19 -2.52
N ASN A 163 11.49 9.49 -2.66
CA ASN A 163 10.57 10.61 -2.47
C ASN A 163 9.87 10.56 -1.12
N ILE A 164 10.61 10.26 -0.05
CA ILE A 164 10.07 10.22 1.30
C ILE A 164 9.58 11.63 1.67
N ILE A 165 8.32 11.70 2.10
CA ILE A 165 7.67 12.94 2.51
C ILE A 165 7.88 13.09 4.02
N ASP A 166 8.58 14.16 4.41
CA ASP A 166 8.85 14.49 5.79
C ASP A 166 8.90 16.01 5.98
N TYR A 167 8.77 16.47 7.21
CA TYR A 167 8.93 17.87 7.55
C TYR A 167 10.40 18.22 7.62
N VAL A 168 10.79 19.27 6.91
CA VAL A 168 12.16 19.80 6.94
C VAL A 168 12.16 21.24 7.41
N LYS A 169 13.11 21.61 8.25
CA LYS A 169 13.34 23.00 8.64
C LYS A 169 14.01 23.73 7.47
N GLN A 170 13.42 24.84 7.02
CA GLN A 170 13.92 25.61 5.87
C GLN A 170 14.95 26.70 6.25
N SER A 171 15.04 27.08 7.54
CA SER A 171 16.02 28.04 8.04
C SER A 171 16.60 27.61 9.38
N GLU A 172 17.81 28.06 9.69
CA GLU A 172 18.49 27.81 10.97
C GLU A 172 18.21 28.89 12.01
N ASP A 173 17.21 29.75 11.81
CA ASP A 173 16.86 30.85 12.73
C ASP A 173 15.97 30.36 13.89
#